data_306c55b1da1a5eeb576fd8260e45d959
#
_entry.id   306c55b1da1a5eeb576fd8260e45d959
#
_cell.length_a   1.000
_cell.length_b   1.000
_cell.length_c   1.000
_cell.angle_alpha   90.00
_cell.angle_beta   90.00
_cell.angle_gamma   90.00
#
_symmetry.space_group_name_H-M   'P 1'
#
loop_
_entity.id
_entity.type
_entity.pdbx_description
1 polymer ?
#
loop_
_entity_poly.entity_id
_entity_poly.type
_entity_poly.pdbx_seq_one_letter_code
_entity_poly.pdbx_strand_id
1 'polypeptide(L)'
;MNKRQLIQSFLAASALSFGLAPAFAQTPTPIKFQLDWRFEGPAALFLHPAAKGYFKAAGLDVTIDAGNGSGGTVTRVASGAYEMGFADLAALMEFHANNPDSPNKPVAVMMVYNNTPASVMALKKSGITKPADLTGKKLGAPVFDAGRRAFPIFAKANNIGAVNWTAMDPTLRETMLMRGDIDAITGFTFTSLLNLEARGAKTADVVILPYPDYGVKLYGNVIIASPKLIKENPAAVKAFLSAFTKGAKEVIANPAAAIASVKARDGIVDSKLETRRLQLAIDTVINSPDARTEGFGVVNAGRMALMASQVSDAFNTKTRVSPDAVWTASLLPPAAELNTVLRK
;
A
#
# COMPACT_ATOMS: atom_id res chain seq x y z
N MET A 1 59.70 11.71 52.94
CA MET A 1 58.85 11.87 51.75
C MET A 1 58.86 13.35 51.34
N ASN A 2 59.49 13.64 50.19
CA ASN A 2 59.73 15.03 49.76
C ASN A 2 58.45 15.63 49.16
N LYS A 3 58.17 16.87 49.49
CA LYS A 3 57.01 17.69 49.04
C LYS A 3 56.82 17.71 47.51
N ARG A 4 57.82 17.35 46.72
CA ARG A 4 57.74 17.24 45.27
C ARG A 4 57.03 15.99 44.77
N GLN A 5 56.97 14.91 45.53
CA GLN A 5 56.29 13.67 45.15
C GLN A 5 54.79 13.74 45.43
N LEU A 6 54.34 14.61 46.36
CA LEU A 6 52.89 14.80 46.62
C LEU A 6 52.17 15.64 45.53
N ILE A 7 52.89 16.51 44.82
CA ILE A 7 52.31 17.37 43.76
C ILE A 7 52.16 16.63 42.46
N GLN A 8 53.02 15.64 42.17
CA GLN A 8 52.90 14.81 40.95
C GLN A 8 51.78 13.75 41.01
N SER A 9 51.37 13.35 42.23
CA SER A 9 50.27 12.39 42.41
C SER A 9 48.87 13.03 42.31
N PHE A 10 48.73 14.34 42.41
CA PHE A 10 47.47 15.06 42.31
C PHE A 10 47.15 15.52 40.87
N LEU A 11 48.13 15.56 39.98
CA LEU A 11 47.95 15.94 38.57
C LEU A 11 47.58 14.75 37.65
N ALA A 12 47.71 13.51 38.10
CA ALA A 12 47.36 12.31 37.33
C ALA A 12 45.91 11.84 37.57
N ALA A 13 45.19 12.38 38.57
CA ALA A 13 43.81 11.96 38.86
C ALA A 13 42.73 12.84 38.25
N SER A 14 43.10 13.91 37.52
CA SER A 14 42.12 14.89 36.95
C SER A 14 41.82 14.71 35.48
N ALA A 15 42.31 13.65 34.81
CA ALA A 15 42.21 13.48 33.32
C ALA A 15 41.25 12.39 32.88
N LEU A 16 40.42 11.80 33.74
CA LEU A 16 39.51 10.70 33.39
C LEU A 16 38.02 10.97 33.69
N SER A 17 37.63 12.21 33.81
CA SER A 17 36.20 12.60 33.77
C SER A 17 35.81 13.10 32.37
N PHE A 18 36.09 12.31 31.33
CA PHE A 18 35.37 12.48 30.07
C PHE A 18 33.91 12.07 30.32
N GLY A 19 33.08 13.09 30.45
CA GLY A 19 31.66 12.96 30.74
C GLY A 19 31.00 12.00 29.75
N LEU A 20 30.45 10.94 30.27
CA LEU A 20 29.29 10.29 29.73
C LEU A 20 28.17 11.34 29.70
N ALA A 21 28.14 12.14 28.61
CA ALA A 21 26.94 12.94 28.33
C ALA A 21 25.77 11.94 28.35
N PRO A 22 24.71 12.16 29.14
CA PRO A 22 23.55 11.31 29.06
C PRO A 22 23.09 11.36 27.61
N ALA A 23 23.13 10.21 26.92
CA ALA A 23 22.45 10.04 25.65
C ALA A 23 20.96 10.29 25.96
N PHE A 24 20.49 11.51 25.73
CA PHE A 24 19.07 11.78 25.76
C PHE A 24 18.45 10.83 24.73
N ALA A 25 17.81 9.79 25.23
CA ALA A 25 17.03 8.89 24.39
C ALA A 25 16.01 9.78 23.65
N GLN A 26 16.26 10.01 22.36
CA GLN A 26 15.39 10.84 21.56
C GLN A 26 14.02 10.19 21.57
N THR A 27 12.98 10.92 21.99
CA THR A 27 11.61 10.41 22.01
C THR A 27 11.25 9.93 20.61
N PRO A 28 10.81 8.68 20.44
CA PRO A 28 10.47 8.16 19.12
C PRO A 28 9.43 9.05 18.42
N THR A 29 9.62 9.29 17.14
CA THR A 29 8.65 10.08 16.33
C THR A 29 7.37 9.26 16.12
N PRO A 30 6.20 9.74 16.56
CA PRO A 30 4.94 9.02 16.36
C PRO A 30 4.52 9.08 14.90
N ILE A 31 4.10 7.94 14.34
CA ILE A 31 3.54 7.81 12.99
C ILE A 31 2.29 6.95 13.05
N LYS A 32 1.14 7.53 12.79
CA LYS A 32 -0.08 6.78 12.53
C LYS A 32 -0.12 6.42 11.04
N PHE A 33 -0.13 5.12 10.76
CA PHE A 33 -0.13 4.56 9.43
C PHE A 33 -1.47 3.88 9.12
N GLN A 34 -2.12 4.28 8.03
CA GLN A 34 -3.38 3.69 7.59
C GLN A 34 -3.16 2.71 6.45
N LEU A 35 -3.54 1.43 6.63
CA LEU A 35 -3.66 0.47 5.52
C LEU A 35 -4.86 0.84 4.63
N ASP A 36 -4.82 0.38 3.39
CA ASP A 36 -5.94 0.51 2.45
C ASP A 36 -7.05 -0.51 2.72
N TRP A 37 -6.72 -1.63 3.38
CA TRP A 37 -7.62 -2.74 3.59
C TRP A 37 -7.48 -3.36 4.98
N ARG A 38 -8.22 -4.43 5.22
CA ARG A 38 -8.22 -5.19 6.47
C ARG A 38 -6.87 -5.89 6.70
N PHE A 39 -6.69 -6.46 7.89
CA PHE A 39 -5.53 -7.27 8.22
C PHE A 39 -5.62 -8.63 7.50
N GLU A 40 -5.25 -8.63 6.24
CA GLU A 40 -5.10 -9.80 5.38
C GLU A 40 -3.61 -10.03 5.08
N GLY A 41 -3.28 -11.10 4.35
CA GLY A 41 -1.89 -11.49 4.07
C GLY A 41 -0.95 -10.35 3.68
N PRO A 42 -1.31 -9.46 2.73
CA PRO A 42 -0.44 -8.34 2.34
C PRO A 42 -0.14 -7.33 3.45
N ALA A 43 -0.97 -7.26 4.52
CA ALA A 43 -0.66 -6.43 5.68
C ALA A 43 0.65 -6.85 6.38
N ALA A 44 1.11 -8.08 6.17
CA ALA A 44 2.41 -8.55 6.67
C ALA A 44 3.57 -7.66 6.24
N LEU A 45 3.50 -7.00 5.08
CA LEU A 45 4.54 -6.05 4.63
C LEU A 45 4.81 -4.94 5.66
N PHE A 46 3.82 -4.57 6.43
CA PHE A 46 3.88 -3.50 7.44
C PHE A 46 3.91 -4.06 8.86
N LEU A 47 3.11 -5.10 9.13
CA LEU A 47 3.01 -5.70 10.47
C LEU A 47 4.26 -6.50 10.85
N HIS A 48 4.94 -7.14 9.88
CA HIS A 48 6.16 -7.88 10.14
C HIS A 48 7.32 -6.96 10.60
N PRO A 49 7.69 -5.88 9.87
CA PRO A 49 8.72 -4.96 10.35
C PRO A 49 8.34 -4.29 11.68
N ALA A 50 7.06 -4.04 11.95
CA ALA A 50 6.61 -3.55 13.26
C ALA A 50 6.85 -4.58 14.36
N ALA A 51 6.46 -5.83 14.15
CA ALA A 51 6.66 -6.94 15.09
C ALA A 51 8.15 -7.25 15.34
N LYS A 52 9.00 -7.07 14.30
CA LYS A 52 10.46 -7.18 14.41
C LYS A 52 11.13 -5.98 15.09
N GLY A 53 10.37 -4.95 15.42
CA GLY A 53 10.91 -3.75 16.05
C GLY A 53 11.73 -2.85 15.12
N TYR A 54 11.65 -3.02 13.78
CA TYR A 54 12.47 -2.26 12.84
C TYR A 54 12.11 -0.77 12.85
N PHE A 55 10.83 -0.42 12.98
CA PHE A 55 10.42 0.98 13.14
C PHE A 55 10.95 1.58 14.44
N LYS A 56 10.86 0.84 15.56
CA LYS A 56 11.40 1.30 16.85
C LYS A 56 12.90 1.51 16.79
N ALA A 57 13.65 0.58 16.19
CA ALA A 57 15.09 0.70 15.98
C ALA A 57 15.48 1.89 15.09
N ALA A 58 14.56 2.33 14.22
CA ALA A 58 14.69 3.52 13.39
C ALA A 58 14.23 4.82 14.08
N GLY A 59 13.93 4.79 15.39
CA GLY A 59 13.47 5.95 16.17
C GLY A 59 12.01 6.34 15.91
N LEU A 60 11.17 5.41 15.46
CA LEU A 60 9.77 5.65 15.14
C LEU A 60 8.83 4.85 16.06
N ASP A 61 7.75 5.50 16.49
CA ASP A 61 6.62 4.84 17.16
C ASP A 61 5.45 4.74 16.18
N VAL A 62 5.36 3.58 15.49
CA VAL A 62 4.41 3.37 14.39
C VAL A 62 3.18 2.63 14.89
N THR A 63 2.01 3.26 14.77
CA THR A 63 0.70 2.62 14.94
C THR A 63 0.11 2.31 13.56
N ILE A 64 -0.32 1.06 13.34
CA ILE A 64 -0.86 0.61 12.05
C ILE A 64 -2.33 0.23 12.22
N ASP A 65 -3.21 0.87 11.44
CA ASP A 65 -4.64 0.61 11.46
C ASP A 65 -5.14 0.07 10.11
N ALA A 66 -6.15 -0.81 10.19
CA ALA A 66 -6.83 -1.33 9.01
C ALA A 66 -7.65 -0.24 8.30
N GLY A 67 -7.83 -0.40 6.98
CA GLY A 67 -8.64 0.46 6.15
C GLY A 67 -9.88 -0.24 5.56
N ASN A 68 -10.62 0.53 4.78
CA ASN A 68 -11.82 0.06 4.07
C ASN A 68 -11.83 0.47 2.59
N GLY A 69 -10.66 0.76 2.05
CA GLY A 69 -10.43 1.13 0.65
C GLY A 69 -9.45 2.30 0.51
N SER A 70 -8.66 2.29 -0.55
CA SER A 70 -7.58 3.26 -0.81
C SER A 70 -8.06 4.71 -0.84
N GLY A 71 -9.27 5.00 -1.37
CA GLY A 71 -9.84 6.35 -1.34
C GLY A 71 -10.05 6.88 0.07
N GLY A 72 -10.43 6.00 1.02
CA GLY A 72 -10.57 6.34 2.43
C GLY A 72 -9.22 6.66 3.07
N THR A 73 -8.18 5.88 2.76
CA THR A 73 -6.82 6.11 3.26
C THR A 73 -6.27 7.44 2.78
N VAL A 74 -6.38 7.74 1.48
CA VAL A 74 -5.95 9.04 0.91
C VAL A 74 -6.64 10.20 1.64
N THR A 75 -7.96 10.12 1.84
CA THR A 75 -8.72 11.17 2.52
C THR A 75 -8.28 11.36 3.98
N ARG A 76 -8.00 10.27 4.71
CA ARG A 76 -7.56 10.35 6.10
C ARG A 76 -6.14 10.90 6.25
N VAL A 77 -5.24 10.59 5.34
CA VAL A 77 -3.90 11.21 5.33
C VAL A 77 -4.01 12.69 4.95
N ALA A 78 -4.84 13.04 3.97
CA ALA A 78 -5.09 14.43 3.58
C ALA A 78 -5.72 15.26 4.71
N SER A 79 -6.58 14.67 5.54
CA SER A 79 -7.19 15.35 6.69
C SER A 79 -6.25 15.52 7.88
N GLY A 80 -5.07 14.87 7.86
CA GLY A 80 -4.12 14.86 8.98
C GLY A 80 -4.48 13.88 10.11
N ALA A 81 -5.48 13.01 9.92
CA ALA A 81 -5.80 11.95 10.88
C ALA A 81 -4.70 10.86 10.93
N TYR A 82 -3.95 10.72 9.85
CA TYR A 82 -2.79 9.84 9.71
C TYR A 82 -1.64 10.58 9.04
N GLU A 83 -0.42 10.29 9.48
CA GLU A 83 0.81 10.86 8.91
C GLU A 83 1.17 10.20 7.58
N MET A 84 0.96 8.89 7.49
CA MET A 84 1.29 8.07 6.32
C MET A 84 0.21 7.03 6.07
N GLY A 85 0.24 6.42 4.89
CA GLY A 85 -0.68 5.32 4.56
C GLY A 85 -0.24 4.49 3.37
N PHE A 86 -1.00 3.45 3.10
CA PHE A 86 -0.86 2.57 1.94
C PHE A 86 -2.11 2.69 1.09
N ALA A 87 -1.99 3.11 -0.16
CA ALA A 87 -3.15 3.36 -1.02
C ALA A 87 -2.83 3.16 -2.49
N ASP A 88 -3.84 2.85 -3.29
CA ASP A 88 -3.74 2.76 -4.75
C ASP A 88 -3.41 4.13 -5.35
N LEU A 89 -2.49 4.14 -6.31
CA LEU A 89 -1.99 5.36 -6.93
C LEU A 89 -3.06 6.08 -7.77
N ALA A 90 -3.98 5.35 -8.43
CA ALA A 90 -5.06 5.99 -9.17
C ALA A 90 -6.03 6.73 -8.23
N ALA A 91 -6.30 6.19 -7.04
CA ALA A 91 -7.11 6.87 -6.03
C ALA A 91 -6.42 8.14 -5.51
N LEU A 92 -5.09 8.11 -5.36
CA LEU A 92 -4.31 9.31 -5.00
C LEU A 92 -4.35 10.36 -6.12
N MET A 93 -4.14 9.97 -7.37
CA MET A 93 -4.20 10.84 -8.54
C MET A 93 -5.57 11.50 -8.69
N GLU A 94 -6.64 10.72 -8.56
CA GLU A 94 -8.02 11.23 -8.57
C GLU A 94 -8.24 12.26 -7.49
N PHE A 95 -7.76 12.00 -6.26
CA PHE A 95 -7.88 12.95 -5.16
C PHE A 95 -7.18 14.29 -5.49
N HIS A 96 -5.95 14.23 -6.02
CA HIS A 96 -5.21 15.43 -6.42
C HIS A 96 -5.96 16.26 -7.45
N ALA A 97 -6.50 15.62 -8.48
CA ALA A 97 -7.19 16.27 -9.58
C ALA A 97 -8.54 16.88 -9.19
N ASN A 98 -9.23 16.25 -8.22
CA ASN A 98 -10.52 16.75 -7.72
C ASN A 98 -10.39 17.77 -6.58
N ASN A 99 -9.19 17.91 -5.99
CA ASN A 99 -8.90 18.87 -4.92
C ASN A 99 -7.69 19.73 -5.26
N PRO A 100 -7.71 20.50 -6.40
CA PRO A 100 -6.54 21.23 -6.89
C PRO A 100 -6.00 22.22 -5.85
N ASP A 101 -6.89 22.89 -5.12
CA ASP A 101 -6.56 23.96 -4.17
C ASP A 101 -6.21 23.44 -2.76
N SER A 102 -6.32 22.14 -2.51
CA SER A 102 -6.00 21.59 -1.18
C SER A 102 -4.48 21.63 -0.93
N PRO A 103 -4.02 22.27 0.17
CA PRO A 103 -2.60 22.29 0.53
C PRO A 103 -2.12 20.95 1.12
N ASN A 104 -3.06 20.05 1.48
CA ASN A 104 -2.78 18.82 2.23
C ASN A 104 -2.88 17.56 1.34
N LYS A 105 -2.62 17.68 0.03
CA LYS A 105 -2.63 16.52 -0.86
C LYS A 105 -1.47 15.57 -0.51
N PRO A 106 -1.74 14.31 -0.10
CA PRO A 106 -0.68 13.35 0.19
C PRO A 106 0.19 13.09 -1.04
N VAL A 107 1.44 12.73 -0.82
CA VAL A 107 2.41 12.45 -1.88
C VAL A 107 2.84 10.99 -1.78
N ALA A 108 2.91 10.29 -2.90
CA ALA A 108 3.46 8.95 -2.99
C ALA A 108 4.99 9.00 -2.86
N VAL A 109 5.54 8.20 -1.95
CA VAL A 109 6.95 8.20 -1.58
C VAL A 109 7.66 6.87 -1.85
N MET A 110 6.91 5.79 -2.12
CA MET A 110 7.46 4.48 -2.50
C MET A 110 6.41 3.64 -3.22
N MET A 111 6.77 3.07 -4.38
CA MET A 111 5.96 2.09 -5.09
C MET A 111 6.08 0.71 -4.42
N VAL A 112 4.94 0.03 -4.20
CA VAL A 112 4.94 -1.32 -3.63
C VAL A 112 4.26 -2.32 -4.57
N TYR A 113 3.09 -1.99 -5.12
CA TYR A 113 2.44 -2.82 -6.13
C TYR A 113 2.71 -2.24 -7.51
N ASN A 114 3.72 -2.80 -8.18
CA ASN A 114 4.15 -2.31 -9.50
C ASN A 114 3.05 -2.44 -10.58
N ASN A 115 2.10 -3.38 -10.41
CA ASN A 115 0.93 -3.52 -11.26
C ASN A 115 -0.35 -3.40 -10.44
N THR A 116 -1.42 -2.88 -11.06
CA THR A 116 -2.74 -2.89 -10.42
C THR A 116 -3.28 -4.31 -10.29
N PRO A 117 -3.68 -4.74 -9.07
CA PRO A 117 -4.39 -6.00 -8.88
C PRO A 117 -5.90 -5.90 -9.13
N ALA A 118 -6.39 -4.74 -9.56
CA ALA A 118 -7.81 -4.50 -9.75
C ALA A 118 -8.40 -5.41 -10.83
N SER A 119 -9.56 -5.94 -10.55
CA SER A 119 -10.33 -6.78 -11.45
C SER A 119 -11.83 -6.62 -11.25
N VAL A 120 -12.62 -6.97 -12.26
CA VAL A 120 -14.02 -7.35 -12.09
C VAL A 120 -14.08 -8.85 -11.92
N MET A 121 -14.88 -9.33 -10.97
CA MET A 121 -15.15 -10.74 -10.79
C MET A 121 -16.66 -11.01 -10.80
N ALA A 122 -17.05 -12.09 -11.47
CA ALA A 122 -18.42 -12.54 -11.57
C ALA A 122 -18.48 -14.08 -11.46
N LEU A 123 -19.64 -14.62 -11.13
CA LEU A 123 -19.84 -16.07 -11.25
C LEU A 123 -20.27 -16.42 -12.69
N LYS A 124 -19.80 -17.52 -13.24
CA LYS A 124 -20.18 -17.97 -14.60
C LYS A 124 -21.69 -17.99 -14.85
N LYS A 125 -22.49 -18.29 -13.81
CA LYS A 125 -23.96 -18.28 -13.87
C LYS A 125 -24.57 -16.91 -14.17
N SER A 126 -23.81 -15.79 -14.00
CA SER A 126 -24.29 -14.43 -14.34
C SER A 126 -24.31 -14.15 -15.85
N GLY A 127 -23.69 -15.01 -16.68
CA GLY A 127 -23.53 -14.82 -18.11
C GLY A 127 -22.48 -13.77 -18.50
N ILE A 128 -21.75 -13.20 -17.52
CA ILE A 128 -20.66 -12.26 -17.77
C ILE A 128 -19.42 -13.06 -18.15
N THR A 129 -18.85 -12.79 -19.32
CA THR A 129 -17.65 -13.47 -19.86
C THR A 129 -16.58 -12.48 -20.34
N LYS A 130 -16.95 -11.24 -20.64
CA LYS A 130 -16.09 -10.18 -21.17
C LYS A 130 -16.56 -8.81 -20.65
N PRO A 131 -15.73 -7.76 -20.73
CA PRO A 131 -16.07 -6.43 -20.22
C PRO A 131 -17.39 -5.85 -20.75
N ALA A 132 -17.69 -6.04 -22.03
CA ALA A 132 -18.93 -5.51 -22.64
C ALA A 132 -20.21 -6.04 -21.99
N ASP A 133 -20.17 -7.25 -21.39
CA ASP A 133 -21.32 -7.89 -20.74
C ASP A 133 -21.69 -7.18 -19.41
N LEU A 134 -20.87 -6.25 -18.92
CA LEU A 134 -21.09 -5.50 -17.68
C LEU A 134 -22.11 -4.36 -17.85
N THR A 135 -22.38 -3.93 -19.08
CA THR A 135 -23.37 -2.85 -19.34
C THR A 135 -24.73 -3.20 -18.76
N GLY A 136 -25.29 -2.30 -17.94
CA GLY A 136 -26.57 -2.48 -17.26
C GLY A 136 -26.57 -3.40 -16.04
N LYS A 137 -25.44 -4.08 -15.75
CA LYS A 137 -25.32 -5.02 -14.62
C LYS A 137 -25.24 -4.32 -13.27
N LYS A 138 -25.61 -5.06 -12.21
CA LYS A 138 -25.45 -4.65 -10.82
C LYS A 138 -24.03 -4.99 -10.34
N LEU A 139 -23.21 -3.98 -10.12
CA LEU A 139 -21.86 -4.13 -9.58
C LEU A 139 -21.82 -3.75 -8.11
N GLY A 140 -21.11 -4.53 -7.31
CA GLY A 140 -20.96 -4.28 -5.88
C GLY A 140 -19.51 -4.06 -5.44
N ALA A 141 -19.29 -3.02 -4.66
CA ALA A 141 -18.05 -2.79 -3.93
C ALA A 141 -18.21 -1.70 -2.86
N PRO A 142 -17.32 -1.62 -1.86
CA PRO A 142 -17.21 -0.47 -0.97
C PRO A 142 -16.96 0.82 -1.77
N VAL A 143 -17.46 1.95 -1.28
CA VAL A 143 -17.35 3.24 -1.99
C VAL A 143 -15.89 3.67 -2.22
N PHE A 144 -15.01 3.32 -1.26
CA PHE A 144 -13.59 3.67 -1.29
C PHE A 144 -12.68 2.56 -1.86
N ASP A 145 -13.26 1.46 -2.36
CA ASP A 145 -12.52 0.35 -2.99
C ASP A 145 -11.72 0.83 -4.21
N ALA A 146 -10.44 0.44 -4.29
CA ALA A 146 -9.56 0.87 -5.37
C ALA A 146 -10.03 0.40 -6.74
N GLY A 147 -10.52 -0.84 -6.87
CA GLY A 147 -11.04 -1.38 -8.11
C GLY A 147 -12.29 -0.62 -8.57
N ARG A 148 -13.21 -0.29 -7.64
CA ARG A 148 -14.37 0.56 -7.93
C ARG A 148 -13.96 1.96 -8.36
N ARG A 149 -12.99 2.57 -7.68
CA ARG A 149 -12.48 3.91 -8.01
C ARG A 149 -11.79 3.94 -9.38
N ALA A 150 -11.07 2.89 -9.76
CA ALA A 150 -10.44 2.77 -11.07
C ALA A 150 -11.38 2.26 -12.19
N PHE A 151 -12.61 1.81 -11.85
CA PHE A 151 -13.55 1.27 -12.82
C PHE A 151 -13.88 2.22 -13.99
N PRO A 152 -14.01 3.55 -13.82
CA PRO A 152 -14.24 4.45 -14.95
C PRO A 152 -13.16 4.35 -16.05
N ILE A 153 -11.88 4.11 -15.66
CA ILE A 153 -10.78 3.89 -16.62
C ILE A 153 -11.02 2.60 -17.39
N PHE A 154 -11.37 1.51 -16.68
CA PHE A 154 -11.67 0.22 -17.26
C PHE A 154 -12.90 0.29 -18.18
N ALA A 155 -13.97 0.98 -17.74
CA ALA A 155 -15.18 1.15 -18.51
C ALA A 155 -14.92 1.92 -19.82
N LYS A 156 -14.15 3.02 -19.74
CA LYS A 156 -13.79 3.81 -20.91
C LYS A 156 -12.94 3.02 -21.92
N ALA A 157 -11.92 2.30 -21.43
CA ALA A 157 -11.04 1.49 -22.28
C ALA A 157 -11.77 0.36 -23.01
N ASN A 158 -12.88 -0.13 -22.45
CA ASN A 158 -13.63 -1.30 -22.97
C ASN A 158 -15.04 -0.96 -23.48
N ASN A 159 -15.37 0.32 -23.65
CA ASN A 159 -16.67 0.81 -24.12
C ASN A 159 -17.85 0.24 -23.31
N ILE A 160 -17.70 0.11 -21.99
CA ILE A 160 -18.75 -0.34 -21.08
C ILE A 160 -19.71 0.82 -20.83
N GLY A 161 -21.00 0.58 -21.06
CA GLY A 161 -22.04 1.55 -20.74
C GLY A 161 -22.28 1.70 -19.23
N ALA A 162 -23.37 2.36 -18.87
CA ALA A 162 -23.72 2.55 -17.46
C ALA A 162 -23.89 1.21 -16.73
N VAL A 163 -23.39 1.16 -15.48
CA VAL A 163 -23.56 0.05 -14.54
C VAL A 163 -24.30 0.53 -13.29
N ASN A 164 -24.98 -0.38 -12.59
CA ASN A 164 -25.75 -0.07 -11.38
C ASN A 164 -24.90 -0.41 -10.15
N TRP A 165 -24.37 0.59 -9.46
CA TRP A 165 -23.54 0.36 -8.28
C TRP A 165 -24.34 0.12 -7.01
N THR A 166 -24.00 -0.93 -6.28
CA THR A 166 -24.40 -1.19 -4.89
C THR A 166 -23.22 -0.95 -3.98
N ALA A 167 -23.35 0.02 -3.07
CA ALA A 167 -22.35 0.25 -2.02
C ALA A 167 -22.57 -0.72 -0.86
N MET A 168 -21.49 -1.22 -0.27
CA MET A 168 -21.54 -2.18 0.82
C MET A 168 -20.30 -2.13 1.70
N ASP A 169 -20.38 -2.74 2.86
CA ASP A 169 -19.23 -3.02 3.69
C ASP A 169 -18.31 -4.06 3.03
N PRO A 170 -16.96 -3.95 3.18
CA PRO A 170 -16.00 -4.93 2.65
C PRO A 170 -16.31 -6.39 2.99
N THR A 171 -16.91 -6.67 4.15
CA THR A 171 -17.23 -8.03 4.60
C THR A 171 -18.38 -8.68 3.84
N LEU A 172 -19.23 -7.87 3.19
CA LEU A 172 -20.44 -8.34 2.50
C LEU A 172 -20.24 -8.58 1.01
N ARG A 173 -19.19 -8.03 0.39
CA ARG A 173 -18.98 -8.01 -1.06
C ARG A 173 -19.10 -9.38 -1.71
N GLU A 174 -18.28 -10.32 -1.30
CA GLU A 174 -18.26 -11.66 -1.87
C GLU A 174 -19.52 -12.47 -1.50
N THR A 175 -20.07 -12.24 -0.32
CA THR A 175 -21.31 -12.90 0.12
C THR A 175 -22.50 -12.49 -0.76
N MET A 176 -22.63 -11.21 -1.09
CA MET A 176 -23.70 -10.72 -1.96
C MET A 176 -23.56 -11.26 -3.40
N LEU A 177 -22.32 -11.39 -3.90
CA LEU A 177 -22.08 -12.03 -5.20
C LEU A 177 -22.47 -13.53 -5.17
N MET A 178 -22.09 -14.26 -4.15
CA MET A 178 -22.42 -15.69 -4.01
C MET A 178 -23.93 -15.94 -3.96
N ARG A 179 -24.67 -15.04 -3.27
CA ARG A 179 -26.15 -15.08 -3.18
C ARG A 179 -26.84 -14.68 -4.47
N GLY A 180 -26.17 -13.93 -5.37
CA GLY A 180 -26.76 -13.38 -6.57
C GLY A 180 -27.52 -12.07 -6.35
N ASP A 181 -27.30 -11.38 -5.23
CA ASP A 181 -27.86 -10.06 -4.95
C ASP A 181 -27.28 -8.99 -5.91
N ILE A 182 -26.08 -9.25 -6.43
CA ILE A 182 -25.34 -8.47 -7.43
C ILE A 182 -24.73 -9.41 -8.49
N ASP A 183 -24.50 -8.88 -9.70
CA ASP A 183 -24.01 -9.66 -10.85
C ASP A 183 -22.49 -9.80 -10.87
N ALA A 184 -21.78 -8.76 -10.41
CA ALA A 184 -20.32 -8.73 -10.36
C ALA A 184 -19.83 -7.85 -9.21
N ILE A 185 -18.55 -8.00 -8.89
CA ILE A 185 -17.83 -7.18 -7.90
C ILE A 185 -16.58 -6.59 -8.50
N THR A 186 -16.11 -5.46 -7.98
CA THR A 186 -14.72 -5.02 -8.17
C THR A 186 -13.91 -5.30 -6.92
N GLY A 187 -12.60 -5.47 -7.09
CA GLY A 187 -11.67 -5.68 -5.99
C GLY A 187 -10.30 -6.11 -6.49
N PHE A 188 -9.41 -6.38 -5.55
CA PHE A 188 -8.11 -6.96 -5.87
C PHE A 188 -8.24 -8.47 -6.06
N THR A 189 -7.66 -8.99 -7.16
CA THR A 189 -7.80 -10.39 -7.55
C THR A 189 -7.46 -11.34 -6.40
N PHE A 190 -6.30 -11.17 -5.77
CA PHE A 190 -5.84 -12.04 -4.69
C PHE A 190 -6.72 -11.95 -3.42
N THR A 191 -7.44 -10.84 -3.21
CA THR A 191 -8.38 -10.70 -2.08
C THR A 191 -9.71 -11.36 -2.40
N SER A 192 -10.37 -10.92 -3.47
CA SER A 192 -11.75 -11.34 -3.74
C SER A 192 -11.84 -12.77 -4.22
N LEU A 193 -10.90 -13.26 -5.05
CA LEU A 193 -10.89 -14.66 -5.47
C LEU A 193 -10.80 -15.60 -4.27
N LEU A 194 -9.83 -15.36 -3.37
CA LEU A 194 -9.65 -16.23 -2.21
C LEU A 194 -10.81 -16.11 -1.20
N ASN A 195 -11.44 -14.95 -1.10
CA ASN A 195 -12.62 -14.78 -0.29
C ASN A 195 -13.85 -15.51 -0.88
N LEU A 196 -13.97 -15.58 -2.22
CA LEU A 196 -15.00 -16.39 -2.90
C LEU A 196 -14.76 -17.89 -2.67
N GLU A 197 -13.50 -18.35 -2.82
CA GLU A 197 -13.13 -19.74 -2.55
C GLU A 197 -13.42 -20.13 -1.10
N ALA A 198 -13.09 -19.27 -0.13
CA ALA A 198 -13.39 -19.50 1.28
C ALA A 198 -14.91 -19.58 1.58
N ARG A 199 -15.75 -19.05 0.68
CA ARG A 199 -17.23 -19.15 0.73
C ARG A 199 -17.78 -20.30 -0.12
N GLY A 200 -16.91 -21.17 -0.63
CA GLY A 200 -17.30 -22.36 -1.38
C GLY A 200 -17.40 -22.19 -2.90
N ALA A 201 -17.01 -21.04 -3.47
CA ALA A 201 -16.89 -20.93 -4.92
C ALA A 201 -15.72 -21.79 -5.43
N LYS A 202 -15.94 -22.55 -6.50
CA LYS A 202 -14.82 -23.17 -7.21
C LYS A 202 -14.16 -22.12 -8.09
N THR A 203 -12.83 -22.06 -8.14
CA THR A 203 -12.09 -21.14 -9.01
C THR A 203 -12.59 -21.22 -10.46
N ALA A 204 -12.88 -22.43 -10.94
CA ALA A 204 -13.41 -22.67 -12.29
C ALA A 204 -14.77 -22.02 -12.55
N ASP A 205 -15.54 -21.66 -11.53
CA ASP A 205 -16.85 -21.03 -11.66
C ASP A 205 -16.78 -19.49 -11.53
N VAL A 206 -15.59 -18.93 -11.29
CA VAL A 206 -15.36 -17.49 -11.20
C VAL A 206 -14.79 -16.98 -12.51
N VAL A 207 -15.45 -15.99 -13.08
CA VAL A 207 -14.91 -15.20 -14.19
C VAL A 207 -14.13 -14.04 -13.57
N ILE A 208 -12.88 -13.87 -14.02
CA ILE A 208 -11.99 -12.78 -13.57
C ILE A 208 -11.65 -11.95 -14.81
N LEU A 209 -11.88 -10.65 -14.74
CA LEU A 209 -11.53 -9.68 -15.77
C LEU A 209 -10.49 -8.71 -15.18
N PRO A 210 -9.18 -9.07 -15.18
CA PRO A 210 -8.12 -8.21 -14.64
C PRO A 210 -8.00 -6.94 -15.49
N TYR A 211 -7.91 -5.79 -14.86
CA TYR A 211 -7.80 -4.52 -15.58
C TYR A 211 -6.62 -4.45 -16.55
N PRO A 212 -5.43 -4.95 -16.18
CA PRO A 212 -4.28 -4.94 -17.10
C PRO A 212 -4.50 -5.72 -18.40
N ASP A 213 -5.26 -6.82 -18.36
CA ASP A 213 -5.53 -7.68 -19.54
C ASP A 213 -6.47 -7.00 -20.56
N TYR A 214 -7.17 -5.95 -20.11
CA TYR A 214 -8.12 -5.19 -20.91
C TYR A 214 -7.68 -3.72 -21.10
N GLY A 215 -6.37 -3.49 -21.24
CA GLY A 215 -5.82 -2.20 -21.65
C GLY A 215 -5.59 -1.18 -20.53
N VAL A 216 -5.82 -1.55 -19.27
CA VAL A 216 -5.68 -0.64 -18.12
C VAL A 216 -4.40 -0.98 -17.32
N LYS A 217 -3.26 -0.53 -17.82
CA LYS A 217 -1.93 -0.80 -17.25
C LYS A 217 -1.53 0.23 -16.19
N LEU A 218 -2.28 0.27 -15.09
CA LEU A 218 -1.99 1.16 -13.97
C LEU A 218 -0.94 0.55 -13.03
N TYR A 219 -0.24 1.42 -12.32
CA TYR A 219 0.39 1.04 -11.06
C TYR A 219 -0.69 0.72 -10.01
N GLY A 220 -0.35 -0.06 -9.02
CA GLY A 220 -1.21 -0.33 -7.87
C GLY A 220 -0.83 0.53 -6.67
N ASN A 221 -0.64 -0.11 -5.52
CA ASN A 221 -0.48 0.59 -4.25
C ASN A 221 0.91 1.16 -4.00
N VAL A 222 0.92 2.33 -3.40
CA VAL A 222 2.09 3.10 -2.97
C VAL A 222 2.02 3.42 -1.47
N ILE A 223 3.16 3.65 -0.85
CA ILE A 223 3.22 4.33 0.44
C ILE A 223 3.05 5.82 0.18
N ILE A 224 2.09 6.44 0.88
CA ILE A 224 1.83 7.87 0.82
C ILE A 224 2.20 8.52 2.14
N ALA A 225 2.62 9.79 2.10
CA ALA A 225 2.90 10.59 3.27
C ALA A 225 2.21 11.97 3.18
N SER A 226 1.85 12.53 4.33
CA SER A 226 1.29 13.87 4.38
C SER A 226 2.35 14.91 4.02
N PRO A 227 1.97 16.00 3.31
CA PRO A 227 2.90 17.09 2.99
C PRO A 227 3.53 17.70 4.25
N LYS A 228 2.77 17.74 5.35
CA LYS A 228 3.25 18.21 6.65
C LYS A 228 4.43 17.38 7.14
N LEU A 229 4.29 16.03 7.20
CA LEU A 229 5.37 15.15 7.65
C LEU A 229 6.59 15.25 6.74
N ILE A 230 6.39 15.29 5.41
CA ILE A 230 7.48 15.43 4.43
C ILE A 230 8.27 16.73 4.66
N LYS A 231 7.57 17.83 4.95
CA LYS A 231 8.18 19.14 5.19
C LYS A 231 8.86 19.24 6.55
N GLU A 232 8.19 18.81 7.62
CA GLU A 232 8.64 19.02 8.99
C GLU A 232 9.65 17.96 9.44
N ASN A 233 9.51 16.71 9.00
CA ASN A 233 10.40 15.62 9.39
C ASN A 233 10.64 14.61 8.23
N PRO A 234 11.32 15.01 7.15
CA PRO A 234 11.64 14.11 6.03
C PRO A 234 12.53 12.93 6.47
N ALA A 235 13.30 13.09 7.54
CA ALA A 235 14.13 12.02 8.11
C ALA A 235 13.27 10.87 8.65
N ALA A 236 12.13 11.16 9.27
CA ALA A 236 11.20 10.12 9.75
C ALA A 236 10.60 9.33 8.58
N VAL A 237 10.26 10.00 7.47
CA VAL A 237 9.78 9.29 6.26
C VAL A 237 10.86 8.37 5.70
N LYS A 238 12.11 8.85 5.57
CA LYS A 238 13.25 8.01 5.11
C LYS A 238 13.49 6.82 6.03
N ALA A 239 13.46 7.04 7.34
CA ALA A 239 13.62 5.99 8.35
C ALA A 239 12.51 4.94 8.26
N PHE A 240 11.25 5.38 8.05
CA PHE A 240 10.12 4.49 7.82
C PHE A 240 10.33 3.63 6.57
N LEU A 241 10.71 4.25 5.44
CA LEU A 241 10.89 3.54 4.18
C LEU A 241 12.06 2.53 4.23
N SER A 242 13.17 2.85 4.89
CA SER A 242 14.28 1.90 5.10
C SER A 242 13.87 0.72 5.98
N ALA A 243 13.17 0.97 7.11
CA ALA A 243 12.66 -0.07 7.98
C ALA A 243 11.63 -0.97 7.28
N PHE A 244 10.72 -0.36 6.49
CA PHE A 244 9.78 -1.07 5.63
C PHE A 244 10.49 -1.94 4.59
N THR A 245 11.48 -1.40 3.89
CA THR A 245 12.26 -2.11 2.86
C THR A 245 12.94 -3.36 3.42
N LYS A 246 13.55 -3.23 4.61
CA LYS A 246 14.13 -4.38 5.33
C LYS A 246 13.09 -5.45 5.63
N GLY A 247 11.92 -5.06 6.16
CA GLY A 247 10.82 -5.97 6.46
C GLY A 247 10.23 -6.60 5.21
N ALA A 248 10.00 -5.82 4.15
CA ALA A 248 9.46 -6.30 2.87
C ALA A 248 10.36 -7.38 2.25
N LYS A 249 11.69 -7.22 2.31
CA LYS A 249 12.65 -8.24 1.87
C LYS A 249 12.45 -9.57 2.60
N GLU A 250 12.28 -9.55 3.91
CA GLU A 250 12.03 -10.77 4.72
C GLU A 250 10.67 -11.40 4.41
N VAL A 251 9.62 -10.58 4.26
CA VAL A 251 8.26 -11.03 3.89
C VAL A 251 8.26 -11.72 2.53
N ILE A 252 8.91 -11.13 1.53
CA ILE A 252 9.02 -11.71 0.19
C ILE A 252 9.86 -13.01 0.24
N ALA A 253 10.91 -13.05 1.05
CA ALA A 253 11.74 -14.23 1.19
C ALA A 253 11.01 -15.41 1.88
N ASN A 254 10.18 -15.14 2.89
CA ASN A 254 9.43 -16.15 3.62
C ASN A 254 8.04 -15.65 4.03
N PRO A 255 7.08 -15.65 3.09
CA PRO A 255 5.73 -15.14 3.36
C PRO A 255 5.01 -15.93 4.45
N ALA A 256 5.21 -17.25 4.55
CA ALA A 256 4.57 -18.08 5.57
C ALA A 256 4.98 -17.66 6.99
N ALA A 257 6.26 -17.38 7.22
CA ALA A 257 6.72 -16.89 8.52
C ALA A 257 6.18 -15.48 8.85
N ALA A 258 6.03 -14.63 7.84
CA ALA A 258 5.54 -13.26 8.01
C ALA A 258 4.07 -13.19 8.44
N ILE A 259 3.25 -14.19 8.09
CA ILE A 259 1.83 -14.26 8.46
C ILE A 259 1.62 -14.35 9.98
N ALA A 260 2.60 -14.78 10.76
CA ALA A 260 2.53 -14.74 12.21
C ALA A 260 2.22 -13.32 12.75
N SER A 261 2.73 -12.27 12.09
CA SER A 261 2.46 -10.87 12.45
C SER A 261 1.02 -10.45 12.18
N VAL A 262 0.40 -10.97 11.11
CA VAL A 262 -1.01 -10.74 10.80
C VAL A 262 -1.89 -11.47 11.81
N LYS A 263 -1.58 -12.73 12.09
CA LYS A 263 -2.29 -13.57 13.09
C LYS A 263 -2.24 -12.95 14.49
N ALA A 264 -1.12 -12.35 14.86
CA ALA A 264 -0.98 -11.66 16.16
C ALA A 264 -1.85 -10.40 16.24
N ARG A 265 -2.12 -9.74 15.10
CA ARG A 265 -2.95 -8.54 15.01
C ARG A 265 -4.44 -8.86 14.93
N ASP A 266 -4.80 -9.92 14.19
CA ASP A 266 -6.17 -10.41 14.04
C ASP A 266 -6.19 -11.94 14.24
N GLY A 267 -6.55 -12.37 15.44
CA GLY A 267 -6.52 -13.77 15.89
C GLY A 267 -7.43 -14.73 15.14
N ILE A 268 -8.42 -14.21 14.38
CA ILE A 268 -9.40 -15.03 13.64
C ILE A 268 -8.93 -15.42 12.23
N VAL A 269 -7.87 -14.78 11.70
CA VAL A 269 -7.42 -15.06 10.33
C VAL A 269 -6.93 -16.50 10.16
N ASP A 270 -7.26 -17.10 9.02
CA ASP A 270 -6.71 -18.40 8.61
C ASP A 270 -5.31 -18.20 8.02
N SER A 271 -4.29 -18.66 8.74
CA SER A 271 -2.90 -18.48 8.33
C SER A 271 -2.56 -19.14 6.98
N LYS A 272 -3.21 -20.25 6.61
CA LYS A 272 -2.98 -20.92 5.32
C LYS A 272 -3.55 -20.09 4.17
N LEU A 273 -4.77 -19.59 4.34
CA LEU A 273 -5.42 -18.70 3.38
C LEU A 273 -4.60 -17.42 3.18
N GLU A 274 -4.19 -16.80 4.29
CA GLU A 274 -3.47 -15.53 4.24
C GLU A 274 -2.03 -15.66 3.72
N THR A 275 -1.38 -16.81 3.94
CA THR A 275 -0.10 -17.14 3.29
C THR A 275 -0.28 -17.23 1.77
N ARG A 276 -1.32 -17.91 1.29
CA ARG A 276 -1.63 -18.01 -0.13
C ARG A 276 -1.95 -16.64 -0.73
N ARG A 277 -2.70 -15.81 -0.03
CA ARG A 277 -3.03 -14.45 -0.44
C ARG A 277 -1.78 -13.58 -0.59
N LEU A 278 -0.91 -13.60 0.41
CA LEU A 278 0.37 -12.89 0.38
C LEU A 278 1.26 -13.36 -0.76
N GLN A 279 1.35 -14.68 -0.97
CA GLN A 279 2.14 -15.25 -2.07
C GLN A 279 1.61 -14.78 -3.44
N LEU A 280 0.28 -14.80 -3.65
CA LEU A 280 -0.32 -14.28 -4.88
C LEU A 280 -0.02 -12.79 -5.08
N ALA A 281 -0.10 -11.97 -4.04
CA ALA A 281 0.26 -10.56 -4.13
C ALA A 281 1.75 -10.38 -4.47
N ILE A 282 2.63 -11.18 -3.87
CA ILE A 282 4.07 -11.14 -4.18
C ILE A 282 4.28 -11.46 -5.66
N ASP A 283 3.72 -12.55 -6.15
CA ASP A 283 4.00 -13.06 -7.49
C ASP A 283 3.40 -12.17 -8.59
N THR A 284 2.25 -11.54 -8.33
CA THR A 284 1.51 -10.80 -9.36
C THR A 284 1.80 -9.31 -9.39
N VAL A 285 2.06 -8.67 -8.24
CA VAL A 285 2.14 -7.20 -8.17
C VAL A 285 3.39 -6.67 -7.48
N ILE A 286 4.06 -7.43 -6.60
CA ILE A 286 5.25 -6.96 -5.89
C ILE A 286 6.53 -7.41 -6.60
N ASN A 287 6.67 -8.72 -6.85
CA ASN A 287 7.81 -9.32 -7.54
C ASN A 287 7.45 -9.75 -8.98
N SER A 288 6.59 -8.97 -9.64
CA SER A 288 6.18 -9.17 -11.02
C SER A 288 7.36 -9.02 -12.01
N PRO A 289 7.24 -9.52 -13.25
CA PRO A 289 8.25 -9.27 -14.28
C PRO A 289 8.56 -7.78 -14.48
N ASP A 290 7.52 -6.93 -14.47
CA ASP A 290 7.69 -5.47 -14.61
C ASP A 290 8.45 -4.89 -13.40
N ALA A 291 8.11 -5.31 -12.18
CA ALA A 291 8.81 -4.88 -10.97
C ALA A 291 10.30 -5.27 -10.98
N ARG A 292 10.62 -6.47 -11.48
CA ARG A 292 12.03 -6.90 -11.60
C ARG A 292 12.81 -6.08 -12.64
N THR A 293 12.12 -5.54 -13.64
CA THR A 293 12.73 -4.70 -14.69
C THR A 293 12.87 -3.24 -14.24
N GLU A 294 11.80 -2.69 -13.61
CA GLU A 294 11.77 -1.29 -13.17
C GLU A 294 12.52 -1.07 -11.85
N GLY A 295 12.52 -2.07 -10.96
CA GLY A 295 13.07 -2.01 -9.60
C GLY A 295 11.99 -1.87 -8.53
N PHE A 296 12.32 -2.27 -7.29
CA PHE A 296 11.43 -2.10 -6.15
C PHE A 296 11.43 -0.64 -5.67
N GLY A 297 10.28 -0.13 -5.34
CA GLY A 297 10.13 1.19 -4.72
C GLY A 297 10.06 2.36 -5.71
N VAL A 298 10.41 2.15 -6.98
CA VAL A 298 10.52 3.22 -8.00
C VAL A 298 9.39 3.16 -9.03
N VAL A 299 9.29 4.21 -9.86
CA VAL A 299 8.33 4.29 -10.96
C VAL A 299 9.05 4.66 -12.26
N ASN A 300 8.54 4.18 -13.39
CA ASN A 300 8.93 4.63 -14.73
C ASN A 300 8.16 5.92 -15.08
N ALA A 301 8.87 6.97 -15.48
CA ALA A 301 8.29 8.28 -15.74
C ALA A 301 7.25 8.25 -16.89
N GLY A 302 7.51 7.50 -17.97
CA GLY A 302 6.59 7.36 -19.09
C GLY A 302 5.29 6.66 -18.70
N ARG A 303 5.39 5.57 -17.93
CA ARG A 303 4.23 4.85 -17.40
C ARG A 303 3.42 5.70 -16.42
N MET A 304 4.11 6.50 -15.59
CA MET A 304 3.49 7.43 -14.65
C MET A 304 2.69 8.52 -15.40
N ALA A 305 3.26 9.09 -16.47
CA ALA A 305 2.60 10.09 -17.30
C ALA A 305 1.37 9.51 -18.03
N LEU A 306 1.47 8.28 -18.54
CA LEU A 306 0.35 7.57 -19.16
C LEU A 306 -0.78 7.34 -18.15
N MET A 307 -0.46 6.85 -16.97
CA MET A 307 -1.43 6.64 -15.89
C MET A 307 -2.14 7.95 -15.50
N ALA A 308 -1.39 9.04 -15.34
CA ALA A 308 -1.94 10.36 -15.02
C ALA A 308 -2.92 10.86 -16.10
N SER A 309 -2.60 10.62 -17.39
CA SER A 309 -3.51 10.92 -18.49
C SER A 309 -4.78 10.08 -18.43
N GLN A 310 -4.65 8.75 -18.27
CA GLN A 310 -5.80 7.84 -18.18
C GLN A 310 -6.75 8.21 -17.02
N VAL A 311 -6.20 8.54 -15.85
CA VAL A 311 -6.98 9.00 -14.71
C VAL A 311 -7.71 10.30 -15.04
N SER A 312 -6.99 11.30 -15.56
CA SER A 312 -7.59 12.60 -15.93
C SER A 312 -8.73 12.46 -16.94
N ASP A 313 -8.54 11.59 -17.94
CA ASP A 313 -9.50 11.42 -19.04
C ASP A 313 -10.72 10.57 -18.62
N ALA A 314 -10.57 9.69 -17.64
CA ALA A 314 -11.66 8.80 -17.21
C ALA A 314 -12.58 9.42 -16.15
N PHE A 315 -12.00 10.24 -15.26
CA PHE A 315 -12.76 10.80 -14.13
C PHE A 315 -13.38 12.17 -14.41
N ASN A 316 -13.16 12.75 -15.59
CA ASN A 316 -13.58 14.12 -15.88
C ASN A 316 -13.19 15.08 -14.76
N THR A 317 -11.91 15.01 -14.37
CA THR A 317 -11.37 15.71 -13.19
C THR A 317 -11.38 17.22 -13.38
N LYS A 318 -11.43 17.98 -12.26
CA LYS A 318 -11.38 19.45 -12.27
C LYS A 318 -10.11 20.00 -12.92
N THR A 319 -8.99 19.28 -12.74
CA THR A 319 -7.70 19.60 -13.35
C THR A 319 -7.04 18.32 -13.84
N ARG A 320 -6.08 18.44 -14.75
CA ARG A 320 -5.25 17.30 -15.14
C ARG A 320 -4.28 16.94 -14.02
N VAL A 321 -4.07 15.64 -13.85
CA VAL A 321 -3.10 15.13 -12.87
C VAL A 321 -1.68 15.46 -13.31
N SER A 322 -0.89 16.06 -12.42
CA SER A 322 0.55 16.23 -12.60
C SER A 322 1.30 15.10 -11.90
N PRO A 323 2.06 14.27 -12.62
CA PRO A 323 2.88 13.23 -12.01
C PRO A 323 3.81 13.74 -10.91
N ASP A 324 4.47 14.87 -11.12
CA ASP A 324 5.43 15.47 -10.17
C ASP A 324 4.77 15.99 -8.88
N ALA A 325 3.47 16.33 -8.94
CA ALA A 325 2.73 16.70 -7.74
C ALA A 325 2.30 15.50 -6.90
N VAL A 326 2.22 14.31 -7.51
CA VAL A 326 1.72 13.08 -6.89
C VAL A 326 2.84 12.21 -6.34
N TRP A 327 4.05 12.27 -6.93
CA TRP A 327 5.16 11.37 -6.66
C TRP A 327 6.45 12.11 -6.34
N THR A 328 7.22 11.58 -5.39
CA THR A 328 8.61 11.98 -5.17
C THR A 328 9.52 10.79 -4.87
N ALA A 329 10.66 10.73 -5.54
CA ALA A 329 11.71 9.74 -5.28
C ALA A 329 12.75 10.22 -4.25
N SER A 330 12.69 11.49 -3.81
CA SER A 330 13.74 12.13 -2.98
C SER A 330 13.87 11.53 -1.57
N LEU A 331 12.89 10.74 -1.15
CA LEU A 331 12.82 10.13 0.18
C LEU A 331 13.11 8.62 0.15
N LEU A 332 13.30 8.04 -1.03
CA LEU A 332 13.57 6.61 -1.19
C LEU A 332 14.87 6.20 -0.49
N PRO A 333 14.93 4.97 0.03
CA PRO A 333 16.19 4.35 0.45
C PRO A 333 17.20 4.29 -0.70
N PRO A 334 18.50 4.13 -0.39
CA PRO A 334 19.52 3.94 -1.42
C PRO A 334 19.18 2.79 -2.37
N ALA A 335 19.51 2.93 -3.66
CA ALA A 335 19.26 1.91 -4.68
C ALA A 335 19.88 0.54 -4.30
N ALA A 336 21.00 0.52 -3.60
CA ALA A 336 21.64 -0.70 -3.12
C ALA A 336 20.73 -1.49 -2.14
N GLU A 337 19.91 -0.82 -1.33
CA GLU A 337 18.93 -1.47 -0.45
C GLU A 337 17.74 -1.99 -1.27
N LEU A 338 17.17 -1.15 -2.14
CA LEU A 338 16.01 -1.47 -2.95
C LEU A 338 16.25 -2.66 -3.88
N ASN A 339 17.42 -2.72 -4.53
CA ASN A 339 17.79 -3.77 -5.48
C ASN A 339 17.92 -5.16 -4.84
N THR A 340 17.92 -5.27 -3.52
CA THR A 340 17.99 -6.56 -2.80
C THR A 340 16.64 -7.10 -2.39
N VAL A 341 15.55 -6.36 -2.60
CA VAL A 341 14.20 -6.71 -2.10
C VAL A 341 13.56 -7.80 -2.95
N LEU A 342 13.60 -7.63 -4.27
CA LEU A 342 12.96 -8.57 -5.19
C LEU A 342 13.82 -9.82 -5.39
N ARG A 343 13.16 -10.96 -5.54
CA ARG A 343 13.82 -12.20 -5.97
C ARG A 343 14.16 -12.10 -7.46
N LYS A 344 15.37 -12.52 -7.80
CA LYS A 344 15.82 -12.63 -9.20
C LYS A 344 15.12 -13.79 -9.91
#